data_ec8ef4bb0c9763c7a24455ec82700d50
#
_entry.id   ec8ef4bb0c9763c7a24455ec82700d50
#
_cell.length_a   1.000
_cell.length_b   1.000
_cell.length_c   1.000
_cell.angle_alpha   90.00
_cell.angle_beta   90.00
_cell.angle_gamma   90.00
#
_symmetry.space_group_name_H-M   'P 1'
#
loop_
_entity.id
_entity.type
_entity.pdbx_description
1 polymer ?
#
loop_
_entity_poly.entity_id
_entity_poly.type
_entity_poly.pdbx_seq_one_letter_code
_entity_poly.pdbx_strand_id
1 'polypeptide(L)'
;VSTVLSRGIETPPPYTNLRAAAEWEEIEALTIAWQGYPCILKQIVAASISECRVIVFTENPSSTINYLLGNSCGGSIDLDNVDVVEQELNTIWIRDYGANTVYGSWNDDRILVDWMYNRPRPEDDVVSDALGEHLGIDVYSTTAAPYNLMNTGGNYMSDGFGTAFESELVHDENNGESTWWTTYPNHTPTEIEDIFEVFMGIDTL
;
A
#
# COMPACT_ATOMS: atom_id res chain seq x y z
N VAL A 1 12.43 16.16 -17.01
CA VAL A 1 13.04 16.07 -15.68
C VAL A 1 12.00 15.37 -14.83
N SER A 2 12.17 14.05 -14.63
CA SER A 2 11.35 13.29 -13.69
C SER A 2 11.62 13.88 -12.31
N THR A 3 10.64 14.50 -11.71
CA THR A 3 10.64 14.79 -10.29
C THR A 3 10.56 13.42 -9.61
N VAL A 4 11.64 12.99 -9.00
CA VAL A 4 11.58 11.88 -8.05
C VAL A 4 10.75 12.42 -6.90
N LEU A 5 9.49 11.99 -6.82
CA LEU A 5 8.64 12.24 -5.66
C LEU A 5 9.32 11.56 -4.47
N SER A 6 9.35 12.21 -3.33
CA SER A 6 9.92 11.65 -2.10
C SER A 6 9.18 10.36 -1.78
N ARG A 7 9.88 9.25 -1.76
CA ARG A 7 9.31 7.93 -1.53
C ARG A 7 9.76 7.42 -0.18
N GLY A 8 9.13 7.93 0.89
CA GLY A 8 9.35 7.42 2.22
C GLY A 8 10.81 7.43 2.71
N ILE A 9 11.08 6.68 3.76
CA ILE A 9 12.41 6.47 4.37
C ILE A 9 13.04 5.24 3.73
N GLU A 10 14.12 5.42 2.98
CA GLU A 10 14.77 4.37 2.17
C GLU A 10 15.77 3.48 2.95
N THR A 11 15.68 3.48 4.28
CA THR A 11 16.47 2.60 5.15
C THR A 11 15.56 1.72 5.97
N PRO A 12 15.98 0.52 6.39
CA PRO A 12 15.18 -0.32 7.26
C PRO A 12 14.68 0.43 8.49
N PRO A 13 13.46 0.13 8.96
CA PRO A 13 12.92 0.71 10.18
C PRO A 13 13.85 0.45 11.39
N PRO A 14 14.01 1.42 12.30
CA PRO A 14 14.96 1.30 13.41
C PRO A 14 14.44 0.44 14.58
N TYR A 15 13.65 -0.56 14.30
CA TYR A 15 13.03 -1.45 15.27
C TYR A 15 13.68 -2.84 15.25
N THR A 16 13.83 -3.47 16.40
CA THR A 16 14.43 -4.80 16.53
C THR A 16 13.44 -5.95 16.42
N ASN A 17 12.16 -5.66 16.55
CA ASN A 17 11.07 -6.65 16.51
C ASN A 17 9.94 -6.08 15.62
N LEU A 18 10.10 -6.25 14.33
CA LEU A 18 9.05 -5.92 13.37
C LEU A 18 8.04 -7.06 13.28
N ARG A 19 6.80 -6.73 13.01
CA ARG A 19 5.73 -7.69 12.76
C ARG A 19 4.80 -7.15 11.67
N ALA A 20 4.77 -7.78 10.54
CA ALA A 20 3.75 -7.48 9.52
C ALA A 20 2.36 -7.84 10.04
N ALA A 21 1.37 -6.99 9.75
CA ALA A 21 -0.02 -7.28 10.09
C ALA A 21 -0.52 -8.50 9.31
N ALA A 22 -1.35 -9.34 9.97
CA ALA A 22 -1.99 -10.46 9.31
C ALA A 22 -3.27 -10.05 8.58
N GLU A 23 -3.65 -10.82 7.56
CA GLU A 23 -4.88 -10.61 6.79
C GLU A 23 -6.17 -10.75 7.63
N TRP A 24 -6.09 -11.44 8.76
CA TRP A 24 -7.23 -11.69 9.65
C TRP A 24 -7.35 -10.70 10.82
N GLU A 25 -6.40 -9.78 10.98
CA GLU A 25 -6.43 -8.79 12.05
C GLU A 25 -7.55 -7.76 11.84
N GLU A 26 -7.99 -7.16 12.95
CA GLU A 26 -8.94 -6.06 12.92
C GLU A 26 -8.37 -4.88 12.12
N ILE A 27 -9.15 -4.36 11.19
CA ILE A 27 -8.76 -3.24 10.34
C ILE A 27 -9.25 -1.91 10.93
N GLU A 28 -8.37 -0.91 10.98
CA GLU A 28 -8.74 0.45 11.38
C GLU A 28 -9.42 1.20 10.25
N ALA A 29 -8.91 1.06 9.03
CA ALA A 29 -9.44 1.74 7.87
C ALA A 29 -9.33 0.90 6.60
N LEU A 30 -10.33 1.05 5.73
CA LEU A 30 -10.29 0.56 4.36
C LEU A 30 -9.86 1.69 3.42
N THR A 31 -8.84 1.47 2.60
CA THR A 31 -8.42 2.42 1.57
C THR A 31 -9.09 2.12 0.23
N ILE A 32 -9.47 3.15 -0.49
CA ILE A 32 -10.13 3.06 -1.81
C ILE A 32 -9.47 4.04 -2.78
N ALA A 33 -9.10 3.56 -3.96
CA ALA A 33 -8.76 4.39 -5.11
C ALA A 33 -10.03 4.69 -5.90
N TRP A 34 -10.45 5.97 -5.92
CA TRP A 34 -11.67 6.41 -6.61
C TRP A 34 -11.40 6.63 -8.09
N GLN A 35 -11.19 5.53 -8.81
CA GLN A 35 -10.90 5.54 -10.23
C GLN A 35 -11.81 4.56 -10.98
N GLY A 36 -12.44 5.01 -12.07
CA GLY A 36 -13.33 4.16 -12.88
C GLY A 36 -14.70 3.94 -12.19
N TYR A 37 -15.05 2.85 -11.78
CA TYR A 37 -16.33 2.24 -11.37
C TYR A 37 -17.07 2.89 -10.16
N PRO A 38 -17.53 4.16 -10.21
CA PRO A 38 -17.99 4.90 -9.02
C PRO A 38 -19.18 4.28 -8.30
N CYS A 39 -20.02 3.56 -9.03
CA CYS A 39 -21.20 2.92 -8.42
C CYS A 39 -20.79 1.74 -7.51
N ILE A 40 -19.85 0.91 -7.94
CA ILE A 40 -19.34 -0.21 -7.12
C ILE A 40 -18.55 0.35 -5.94
N LEU A 41 -17.67 1.33 -6.17
CA LEU A 41 -16.86 1.95 -5.12
C LEU A 41 -17.76 2.57 -4.04
N LYS A 42 -18.83 3.27 -4.44
CA LYS A 42 -19.80 3.80 -3.49
C LYS A 42 -20.49 2.72 -2.66
N GLN A 43 -20.82 1.59 -3.25
CA GLN A 43 -21.43 0.46 -2.52
C GLN A 43 -20.43 -0.17 -1.54
N ILE A 44 -19.15 -0.23 -1.88
CA ILE A 44 -18.08 -0.68 -0.96
C ILE A 44 -17.97 0.28 0.21
N VAL A 45 -17.92 1.61 -0.03
CA VAL A 45 -17.93 2.62 1.03
C VAL A 45 -19.15 2.42 1.95
N ALA A 46 -20.35 2.32 1.36
CA ALA A 46 -21.59 2.14 2.13
C ALA A 46 -21.60 0.89 3.02
N ALA A 47 -20.99 -0.19 2.54
CA ALA A 47 -20.89 -1.44 3.30
C ALA A 47 -19.82 -1.38 4.41
N SER A 48 -18.81 -0.54 4.27
CA SER A 48 -17.64 -0.51 5.17
C SER A 48 -17.76 0.51 6.30
N ILE A 49 -18.49 1.62 6.13
CA ILE A 49 -18.55 2.72 7.11
C ILE A 49 -19.12 2.35 8.47
N SER A 50 -19.89 1.25 8.57
CA SER A 50 -20.38 0.71 9.84
C SER A 50 -19.35 -0.15 10.58
N GLU A 51 -18.32 -0.62 9.88
CA GLU A 51 -17.32 -1.55 10.39
C GLU A 51 -15.97 -0.88 10.66
N CYS A 52 -15.56 0.05 9.78
CA CYS A 52 -14.28 0.74 9.88
C CYS A 52 -14.33 2.13 9.21
N ARG A 53 -13.31 2.94 9.46
CA ARG A 53 -13.06 4.17 8.71
C ARG A 53 -12.78 3.85 7.24
N VAL A 54 -13.20 4.72 6.33
CA VAL A 54 -12.88 4.58 4.90
C VAL A 54 -12.08 5.79 4.43
N ILE A 55 -10.92 5.55 3.81
CA ILE A 55 -10.06 6.58 3.24
C ILE A 55 -10.14 6.46 1.72
N VAL A 56 -10.67 7.49 1.07
CA VAL A 56 -10.89 7.52 -0.38
C VAL A 56 -9.88 8.45 -1.03
N PHE A 57 -8.94 7.90 -1.78
CA PHE A 57 -8.03 8.66 -2.63
C PHE A 57 -8.69 9.00 -3.95
N THR A 58 -8.59 10.25 -4.39
CA THR A 58 -9.26 10.77 -5.59
C THR A 58 -8.58 12.00 -6.14
N GLU A 59 -8.55 12.16 -7.46
CA GLU A 59 -8.08 13.37 -8.13
C GLU A 59 -9.00 14.58 -7.91
N ASN A 60 -10.29 14.36 -7.58
CA ASN A 60 -11.29 15.43 -7.41
C ASN A 60 -12.18 15.20 -6.20
N PRO A 61 -11.74 15.63 -4.99
CA PRO A 61 -12.48 15.46 -3.75
C PRO A 61 -13.92 15.98 -3.81
N SER A 62 -14.12 17.18 -4.37
CA SER A 62 -15.44 17.79 -4.45
C SER A 62 -16.42 16.96 -5.28
N SER A 63 -15.98 16.42 -6.41
CA SER A 63 -16.80 15.54 -7.26
C SER A 63 -17.13 14.23 -6.56
N THR A 64 -16.14 13.63 -5.89
CA THR A 64 -16.31 12.36 -5.16
C THR A 64 -17.27 12.53 -3.99
N ILE A 65 -17.12 13.58 -3.18
CA ILE A 65 -18.03 13.91 -2.07
C ILE A 65 -19.47 14.09 -2.60
N ASN A 66 -19.66 14.87 -3.66
CA ASN A 66 -20.97 15.06 -4.25
C ASN A 66 -21.59 13.75 -4.76
N TYR A 67 -20.78 12.85 -5.29
CA TYR A 67 -21.26 11.53 -5.73
C TYR A 67 -21.66 10.64 -4.55
N LEU A 68 -20.86 10.63 -3.47
CA LEU A 68 -21.14 9.88 -2.24
C LEU A 68 -22.44 10.36 -1.58
N LEU A 69 -22.65 11.66 -1.48
CA LEU A 69 -23.86 12.29 -0.92
C LEU A 69 -25.09 12.17 -1.84
N GLY A 70 -24.91 11.93 -3.13
CA GLY A 70 -25.99 11.80 -4.10
C GLY A 70 -26.84 10.54 -3.90
N ASN A 71 -28.03 10.50 -4.50
CA ASN A 71 -28.97 9.38 -4.37
C ASN A 71 -28.70 8.20 -5.33
N SER A 72 -27.68 8.30 -6.18
CA SER A 72 -27.30 7.23 -7.12
C SER A 72 -26.72 6.02 -6.38
N CYS A 73 -26.85 4.83 -6.96
CA CYS A 73 -26.14 3.63 -6.52
C CYS A 73 -26.31 3.26 -5.03
N GLY A 74 -27.53 3.30 -4.54
CA GLY A 74 -27.85 2.83 -3.18
C GLY A 74 -28.23 3.94 -2.19
N GLY A 75 -28.25 5.21 -2.63
CA GLY A 75 -28.65 6.34 -1.78
C GLY A 75 -27.49 7.19 -1.30
N SER A 76 -27.78 8.19 -0.48
CA SER A 76 -26.78 9.06 0.16
C SER A 76 -26.01 8.30 1.22
N ILE A 77 -24.70 8.54 1.30
CA ILE A 77 -23.81 7.99 2.34
C ILE A 77 -23.56 9.08 3.39
N ASP A 78 -23.59 8.71 4.66
CA ASP A 78 -23.05 9.52 5.74
C ASP A 78 -21.52 9.52 5.66
N LEU A 79 -20.91 10.68 5.74
CA LEU A 79 -19.46 10.83 5.60
C LEU A 79 -18.70 10.94 6.93
N ASP A 80 -19.36 10.74 8.07
CA ASP A 80 -18.71 10.87 9.39
C ASP A 80 -17.50 9.94 9.59
N ASN A 81 -17.51 8.79 8.89
CA ASN A 81 -16.42 7.80 8.87
C ASN A 81 -15.69 7.73 7.53
N VAL A 82 -15.77 8.78 6.70
CA VAL A 82 -15.14 8.81 5.38
C VAL A 82 -14.21 9.99 5.26
N ASP A 83 -12.94 9.70 5.03
CA ASP A 83 -11.98 10.73 4.62
C ASP A 83 -11.84 10.72 3.10
N VAL A 84 -11.78 11.90 2.52
CA VAL A 84 -11.54 12.06 1.08
C VAL A 84 -10.24 12.82 0.90
N VAL A 85 -9.24 12.14 0.38
CA VAL A 85 -7.86 12.63 0.22
C VAL A 85 -7.60 12.92 -1.25
N GLU A 86 -7.07 14.11 -1.55
CA GLU A 86 -6.69 14.48 -2.91
C GLU A 86 -5.39 13.76 -3.29
N GLN A 87 -5.47 12.93 -4.33
CA GLN A 87 -4.34 12.18 -4.87
C GLN A 87 -4.59 11.83 -6.33
N GLU A 88 -3.62 12.10 -7.20
CA GLU A 88 -3.64 11.62 -8.58
C GLU A 88 -3.50 10.09 -8.61
N LEU A 89 -4.20 9.43 -9.53
CA LEU A 89 -4.27 7.97 -9.62
C LEU A 89 -4.20 7.53 -11.07
N ASN A 90 -3.43 6.48 -11.34
CA ASN A 90 -3.47 5.82 -12.65
C ASN A 90 -4.56 4.74 -12.70
N THR A 91 -4.80 4.02 -11.60
CA THR A 91 -5.72 2.87 -11.58
C THR A 91 -6.45 2.68 -10.25
N ILE A 92 -7.40 1.73 -10.26
CA ILE A 92 -8.19 1.31 -9.11
C ILE A 92 -7.48 0.29 -8.19
N TRP A 93 -6.33 -0.26 -8.60
CA TRP A 93 -5.71 -1.45 -7.99
C TRP A 93 -4.93 -1.14 -6.71
N ILE A 94 -5.57 -0.46 -5.75
CA ILE A 94 -4.92 -0.02 -4.50
C ILE A 94 -4.38 -1.17 -3.63
N ARG A 95 -4.91 -2.38 -3.77
CA ARG A 95 -4.33 -3.55 -3.11
C ARG A 95 -2.92 -3.85 -3.61
N ASP A 96 -2.65 -3.56 -4.89
CA ASP A 96 -1.36 -3.88 -5.50
C ASP A 96 -0.27 -2.87 -5.12
N TYR A 97 -0.61 -1.59 -4.99
CA TYR A 97 0.34 -0.51 -4.74
C TYR A 97 0.19 0.18 -3.38
N GLY A 98 -0.78 -0.23 -2.58
CA GLY A 98 -0.95 0.32 -1.22
C GLY A 98 0.09 -0.22 -0.25
N ALA A 99 0.47 0.60 0.74
CA ALA A 99 1.42 0.24 1.77
C ALA A 99 0.94 -0.91 2.66
N ASN A 100 1.89 -1.65 3.19
CA ASN A 100 1.66 -2.70 4.16
C ASN A 100 1.82 -2.15 5.58
N THR A 101 0.90 -2.52 6.47
CA THR A 101 1.01 -2.17 7.88
C THR A 101 1.99 -3.09 8.59
N VAL A 102 2.94 -2.48 9.29
CA VAL A 102 3.94 -3.18 10.10
C VAL A 102 3.98 -2.54 11.49
N TYR A 103 4.10 -3.36 12.51
CA TYR A 103 4.25 -2.93 13.90
C TYR A 103 5.71 -3.06 14.31
N GLY A 104 6.26 -2.00 14.90
CA GLY A 104 7.60 -1.93 15.44
C GLY A 104 7.56 -1.90 16.96
N SER A 105 8.42 -2.69 17.62
CA SER A 105 8.60 -2.72 19.07
C SER A 105 7.40 -3.20 19.90
N TRP A 106 7.62 -3.34 21.22
CA TRP A 106 6.63 -3.77 22.21
C TRP A 106 5.49 -2.77 22.44
N ASN A 107 5.56 -1.57 21.86
CA ASN A 107 4.58 -0.48 22.05
C ASN A 107 3.60 -0.37 20.89
N ASP A 108 3.58 -1.33 19.99
CA ASP A 108 2.72 -1.32 18.80
C ASP A 108 2.88 -0.05 17.93
N ASP A 109 4.11 0.50 17.86
CA ASP A 109 4.43 1.61 16.97
C ASP A 109 4.13 1.18 15.53
N ARG A 110 3.09 1.75 14.96
CA ARG A 110 2.66 1.42 13.60
C ARG A 110 3.45 2.22 12.59
N ILE A 111 3.97 1.52 11.60
CA ILE A 111 4.62 2.08 10.42
C ILE A 111 3.98 1.52 9.16
N LEU A 112 4.26 2.14 8.05
CA LEU A 112 3.88 1.65 6.72
C LEU A 112 5.14 1.22 5.97
N VAL A 113 5.06 0.11 5.25
CA VAL A 113 6.12 -0.35 4.35
C VAL A 113 5.60 -0.35 2.92
N ASP A 114 6.31 0.36 2.07
CA ASP A 114 6.02 0.54 0.65
C ASP A 114 7.07 -0.16 -0.22
N TRP A 115 6.64 -0.83 -1.27
CA TRP A 115 7.50 -1.48 -2.24
C TRP A 115 7.55 -0.70 -3.56
N MET A 116 8.57 -0.92 -4.36
CA MET A 116 8.56 -0.46 -5.75
C MET A 116 7.42 -1.17 -6.48
N TYR A 117 6.44 -0.41 -6.95
CA TYR A 117 5.32 -0.99 -7.69
C TYR A 117 5.75 -1.58 -9.03
N ASN A 118 5.32 -2.79 -9.31
CA ASN A 118 5.72 -3.57 -10.49
C ASN A 118 5.03 -3.16 -11.80
N ARG A 119 4.55 -1.92 -11.91
CA ARG A 119 3.90 -1.39 -13.11
C ARG A 119 4.34 0.05 -13.38
N PRO A 120 4.36 0.49 -14.66
CA PRO A 120 4.70 1.88 -15.03
C PRO A 120 3.53 2.84 -14.73
N ARG A 121 3.22 3.02 -13.45
CA ARG A 121 2.08 3.80 -12.93
C ARG A 121 2.57 4.69 -11.79
N PRO A 122 3.25 5.80 -12.10
CA PRO A 122 3.92 6.61 -11.09
C PRO A 122 2.97 7.29 -10.10
N GLU A 123 1.72 7.57 -10.49
CA GLU A 123 0.73 8.19 -9.59
C GLU A 123 0.18 7.17 -8.58
N ASP A 124 0.12 5.89 -8.95
CA ASP A 124 -0.25 4.80 -8.04
C ASP A 124 0.87 4.55 -7.02
N ASP A 125 2.13 4.58 -7.47
CA ASP A 125 3.34 4.23 -6.72
C ASP A 125 3.67 5.21 -5.55
N VAL A 126 2.96 6.35 -5.48
CA VAL A 126 3.13 7.35 -4.40
C VAL A 126 1.93 7.43 -3.44
N VAL A 127 0.93 6.57 -3.61
CA VAL A 127 -0.26 6.56 -2.76
C VAL A 127 0.07 6.17 -1.31
N SER A 128 1.08 5.33 -1.13
CA SER A 128 1.59 4.96 0.20
C SER A 128 2.10 6.16 0.99
N ASP A 129 2.83 7.08 0.35
CA ASP A 129 3.29 8.33 0.96
C ASP A 129 2.11 9.23 1.35
N ALA A 130 1.11 9.37 0.46
CA ALA A 130 -0.10 10.13 0.76
C ALA A 130 -0.90 9.54 1.93
N LEU A 131 -0.94 8.20 2.06
CA LEU A 131 -1.53 7.53 3.20
C LEU A 131 -0.77 7.82 4.49
N GLY A 132 0.56 7.73 4.46
CA GLY A 132 1.41 8.02 5.62
C GLY A 132 1.25 9.47 6.09
N GLU A 133 1.26 10.43 5.16
CA GLU A 133 1.02 11.85 5.46
C GLU A 133 -0.37 12.06 6.08
N HIS A 134 -1.41 11.48 5.51
CA HIS A 134 -2.78 11.59 6.01
C HIS A 134 -2.95 11.02 7.42
N LEU A 135 -2.32 9.89 7.71
CA LEU A 135 -2.39 9.22 9.02
C LEU A 135 -1.37 9.76 10.04
N GLY A 136 -0.36 10.52 9.60
CA GLY A 136 0.76 10.94 10.44
C GLY A 136 1.66 9.76 10.85
N ILE A 137 1.89 8.80 9.95
CA ILE A 137 2.64 7.56 10.17
C ILE A 137 3.83 7.55 9.21
N ASP A 138 5.00 7.14 9.72
CA ASP A 138 6.19 7.00 8.89
C ASP A 138 6.03 5.90 7.84
N VAL A 139 6.43 6.21 6.61
CA VAL A 139 6.50 5.27 5.49
C VAL A 139 7.96 4.89 5.26
N TYR A 140 8.26 3.61 5.29
CA TYR A 140 9.55 3.04 4.93
C TYR A 140 9.46 2.40 3.56
N SER A 141 10.42 2.67 2.68
CA SER A 141 10.31 2.31 1.26
C SER A 141 11.48 1.45 0.81
N THR A 142 11.18 0.39 0.06
CA THR A 142 12.19 -0.47 -0.56
C THR A 142 12.55 0.03 -1.97
N THR A 143 12.87 1.33 -2.11
CA THR A 143 13.13 1.96 -3.41
C THR A 143 14.61 2.19 -3.70
N ALA A 144 15.48 2.12 -2.68
CA ALA A 144 16.91 2.38 -2.81
C ALA A 144 17.77 1.14 -2.54
N ALA A 145 18.84 0.98 -3.32
CA ALA A 145 19.84 -0.06 -3.07
C ALA A 145 20.53 0.15 -1.71
N PRO A 146 20.86 -0.93 -0.98
CA PRO A 146 20.80 -2.34 -1.39
C PRO A 146 19.42 -3.02 -1.18
N TYR A 147 18.41 -2.28 -0.73
CA TYR A 147 17.11 -2.82 -0.31
C TYR A 147 16.00 -2.59 -1.35
N ASN A 148 16.37 -2.18 -2.56
CA ASN A 148 15.40 -1.95 -3.62
C ASN A 148 14.73 -3.27 -4.02
N LEU A 149 13.44 -3.39 -3.71
CA LEU A 149 12.63 -4.59 -3.98
C LEU A 149 11.37 -4.20 -4.75
N MET A 150 11.17 -4.83 -5.89
CA MET A 150 9.94 -4.71 -6.66
C MET A 150 8.94 -5.76 -6.18
N ASN A 151 7.75 -5.32 -5.81
CA ASN A 151 6.69 -6.22 -5.38
C ASN A 151 5.30 -5.62 -5.61
N THR A 152 4.27 -6.38 -5.29
CA THR A 152 2.87 -5.97 -5.37
C THR A 152 2.06 -6.61 -4.24
N GLY A 153 1.27 -5.81 -3.54
CA GLY A 153 0.45 -6.28 -2.42
C GLY A 153 -0.60 -7.33 -2.79
N GLY A 154 -0.95 -7.43 -4.07
CA GLY A 154 -1.81 -8.52 -4.58
C GLY A 154 -1.13 -9.88 -4.59
N ASN A 155 0.20 -9.92 -4.52
CA ASN A 155 1.01 -11.14 -4.47
C ASN A 155 1.42 -11.54 -3.04
N TYR A 156 1.17 -10.71 -2.04
CA TYR A 156 1.66 -10.87 -0.68
C TYR A 156 0.54 -11.15 0.32
N MET A 157 0.78 -12.10 1.24
CA MET A 157 -0.07 -12.36 2.41
C MET A 157 0.79 -12.71 3.63
N SER A 158 0.46 -12.16 4.80
CA SER A 158 1.14 -12.44 6.07
C SER A 158 0.22 -13.19 7.06
N ASP A 159 0.82 -14.09 7.82
CA ASP A 159 0.13 -14.75 8.94
C ASP A 159 0.19 -13.93 10.25
N GLY A 160 0.99 -12.85 10.30
CA GLY A 160 1.21 -12.01 11.48
C GLY A 160 2.18 -12.59 12.50
N PHE A 161 2.84 -13.70 12.20
CA PHE A 161 3.77 -14.42 13.08
C PHE A 161 5.15 -14.65 12.46
N GLY A 162 5.50 -13.86 11.46
CA GLY A 162 6.79 -13.93 10.77
C GLY A 162 6.79 -14.81 9.52
N THR A 163 5.64 -15.36 9.09
CA THR A 163 5.53 -16.09 7.84
C THR A 163 4.74 -15.28 6.81
N ALA A 164 5.25 -15.21 5.58
CA ALA A 164 4.52 -14.67 4.46
C ALA A 164 4.42 -15.68 3.31
N PHE A 165 3.47 -15.42 2.41
CA PHE A 165 3.24 -16.22 1.21
C PHE A 165 3.27 -15.31 -0.01
N GLU A 166 4.08 -15.68 -0.96
CA GLU A 166 4.17 -15.04 -2.27
C GLU A 166 4.27 -16.09 -3.38
N SER A 167 3.97 -15.70 -4.60
CA SER A 167 4.27 -16.51 -5.76
C SER A 167 5.70 -16.25 -6.25
N GLU A 168 6.21 -17.08 -7.16
CA GLU A 168 7.52 -16.92 -7.81
C GLU A 168 7.70 -15.55 -8.51
N LEU A 169 6.63 -14.77 -8.66
CA LEU A 169 6.68 -13.44 -9.27
C LEU A 169 7.68 -12.50 -8.57
N VAL A 170 7.81 -12.59 -7.25
CA VAL A 170 8.78 -11.78 -6.51
C VAL A 170 10.22 -12.08 -6.94
N HIS A 171 10.54 -13.32 -7.28
CA HIS A 171 11.86 -13.67 -7.81
C HIS A 171 12.03 -13.22 -9.27
N ASP A 172 11.01 -13.39 -10.10
CA ASP A 172 11.04 -13.02 -11.52
C ASP A 172 11.20 -11.50 -11.71
N GLU A 173 10.59 -10.69 -10.84
CA GLU A 173 10.65 -9.23 -10.91
C GLU A 173 11.83 -8.62 -10.10
N ASN A 174 12.75 -9.46 -9.57
CA ASN A 174 13.98 -9.03 -8.90
C ASN A 174 15.22 -9.79 -9.40
N ASN A 175 15.22 -10.27 -10.63
CA ASN A 175 16.27 -11.11 -11.24
C ASN A 175 17.29 -10.32 -12.10
N GLY A 176 17.20 -8.99 -12.14
CA GLY A 176 18.07 -8.11 -12.91
C GLY A 176 17.73 -8.02 -14.41
N GLU A 177 16.63 -8.63 -14.85
CA GLU A 177 16.21 -8.55 -16.25
C GLU A 177 15.65 -7.16 -16.59
N SER A 178 15.78 -6.78 -17.87
CA SER A 178 15.27 -5.51 -18.38
C SER A 178 13.98 -5.71 -19.15
N THR A 179 12.99 -4.89 -18.85
CA THR A 179 11.75 -4.78 -19.59
C THR A 179 11.76 -3.51 -20.47
N TRP A 180 10.67 -3.24 -21.16
CA TRP A 180 10.56 -2.03 -22.01
C TRP A 180 10.46 -0.72 -21.17
N TRP A 181 10.15 -0.80 -19.87
CA TRP A 181 9.93 0.37 -19.02
C TRP A 181 10.89 0.46 -17.82
N THR A 182 11.49 -0.66 -17.38
CA THR A 182 12.43 -0.69 -16.25
C THR A 182 13.46 -1.82 -16.39
N THR A 183 14.50 -1.72 -15.58
CA THR A 183 15.36 -2.86 -15.25
C THR A 183 15.04 -3.27 -13.83
N TYR A 184 14.72 -4.52 -13.62
CA TYR A 184 14.41 -5.09 -12.31
C TYR A 184 15.62 -5.01 -11.37
N PRO A 185 15.41 -4.86 -10.06
CA PRO A 185 16.46 -5.14 -9.09
C PRO A 185 17.08 -6.51 -9.32
N ASN A 186 18.31 -6.70 -8.86
CA ASN A 186 19.00 -7.98 -9.04
C ASN A 186 19.38 -8.55 -7.68
N HIS A 187 18.52 -9.43 -7.17
CA HIS A 187 18.66 -10.06 -5.86
C HIS A 187 18.60 -11.57 -5.96
N THR A 188 19.38 -12.23 -5.13
CA THR A 188 19.23 -13.65 -4.86
C THR A 188 17.98 -13.91 -3.99
N PRO A 189 17.42 -15.13 -3.95
CA PRO A 189 16.33 -15.45 -3.03
C PRO A 189 16.62 -15.08 -1.58
N THR A 190 17.85 -15.34 -1.09
CA THR A 190 18.24 -14.96 0.28
C THR A 190 18.26 -13.46 0.51
N GLU A 191 18.70 -12.65 -0.44
CA GLU A 191 18.66 -11.19 -0.32
C GLU A 191 17.20 -10.66 -0.31
N ILE A 192 16.29 -11.30 -1.03
CA ILE A 192 14.85 -10.99 -0.96
C ILE A 192 14.31 -11.32 0.43
N GLU A 193 14.59 -12.51 0.96
CA GLU A 193 14.22 -12.90 2.33
C GLU A 193 14.78 -11.92 3.37
N ASP A 194 16.05 -11.54 3.26
CA ASP A 194 16.71 -10.55 4.15
C ASP A 194 15.97 -9.18 4.10
N ILE A 195 15.51 -8.73 2.93
CA ILE A 195 14.75 -7.47 2.80
C ILE A 195 13.40 -7.58 3.50
N PHE A 196 12.68 -8.69 3.34
CA PHE A 196 11.43 -8.94 4.06
C PHE A 196 11.63 -9.00 5.58
N GLU A 197 12.72 -9.62 6.04
CA GLU A 197 13.05 -9.66 7.46
C GLU A 197 13.28 -8.26 8.03
N VAL A 198 14.16 -7.46 7.40
CA VAL A 198 14.58 -6.17 7.97
C VAL A 198 13.54 -5.05 7.80
N PHE A 199 12.59 -5.15 6.87
CA PHE A 199 11.52 -4.16 6.69
C PHE A 199 10.20 -4.58 7.33
N MET A 200 9.90 -5.87 7.41
CA MET A 200 8.58 -6.36 7.76
C MET A 200 8.56 -7.39 8.89
N GLY A 201 9.72 -7.89 9.31
CA GLY A 201 9.81 -8.94 10.32
C GLY A 201 9.29 -10.30 9.83
N ILE A 202 9.50 -10.62 8.56
CA ILE A 202 9.15 -11.90 7.96
C ILE A 202 10.37 -12.81 7.99
N ASP A 203 10.33 -13.87 8.77
CA ASP A 203 11.40 -14.86 8.93
C ASP A 203 11.34 -15.99 7.90
N THR A 204 10.16 -16.19 7.30
CA THR A 204 9.90 -17.28 6.35
C THR A 204 9.01 -16.76 5.20
N LEU A 205 9.53 -16.90 3.99
CA LEU A 205 8.84 -16.55 2.76
C LEU A 205 8.52 -17.79 1.93
#